data_e00d6fe4b363df60c72cca9bcf62ca01
#
_entry.id   e00d6fe4b363df60c72cca9bcf62ca01
#
_cell.length_a   1.000
_cell.length_b   1.000
_cell.length_c   1.000
_cell.angle_alpha   90.00
_cell.angle_beta   90.00
_cell.angle_gamma   90.00
#
_symmetry.space_group_name_H-M   'P 1'
#
loop_
_entity.id
_entity.type
_entity.pdbx_description
1 polymer ?
#
loop_
_entity_poly.entity_id
_entity_poly.type
_entity_poly.pdbx_seq_one_letter_code
_entity_poly.pdbx_strand_id
1 'polypeptide(L)'
;DHEYLEFMRQTPQLERMLVNSGIKLFKYWFSVSREEQFRRFKSRQNDPLKQWKKSPIDAVALQKWDEYTNARDEMFLKTDFEHAPWYVVRTDDKRAARLNVLGHIIRSIDCPETDKTVAAVDPAVVIDNPGQRLDRLAR
;
A
#
# COMPACT_ATOMS: atom_id res chain seq x y z
N ASP A 1 -4.42 -0.05 -22.96
CA ASP A 1 -3.33 -0.99 -23.11
C ASP A 1 -3.84 -2.41 -22.78
N HIS A 2 -3.77 -3.32 -23.76
CA HIS A 2 -4.33 -4.68 -23.66
C HIS A 2 -3.73 -5.49 -22.50
N GLU A 3 -2.41 -5.40 -22.32
CA GLU A 3 -1.69 -6.13 -21.24
C GLU A 3 -2.16 -5.70 -19.84
N TYR A 4 -2.38 -4.40 -19.64
CA TYR A 4 -2.90 -3.87 -18.39
C TYR A 4 -4.31 -4.39 -18.08
N LEU A 5 -5.20 -4.38 -19.06
CA LEU A 5 -6.57 -4.88 -18.90
C LEU A 5 -6.57 -6.39 -18.60
N GLU A 6 -5.73 -7.15 -19.29
CA GLU A 6 -5.60 -8.58 -19.06
C GLU A 6 -5.03 -8.88 -17.66
N PHE A 7 -4.01 -8.12 -17.23
CA PHE A 7 -3.47 -8.22 -15.88
C PHE A 7 -4.56 -7.98 -14.82
N MET A 8 -5.35 -6.90 -14.96
CA MET A 8 -6.42 -6.58 -14.02
C MET A 8 -7.51 -7.67 -13.98
N ARG A 9 -7.75 -8.36 -15.09
CA ARG A 9 -8.71 -9.46 -15.18
C ARG A 9 -8.21 -10.75 -14.53
N GLN A 10 -6.92 -11.06 -14.67
CA GLN A 10 -6.33 -12.31 -14.20
C GLN A 10 -5.89 -12.26 -12.72
N THR A 11 -5.47 -11.10 -12.24
CA THR A 11 -4.97 -10.96 -10.87
C THR A 11 -5.94 -11.47 -9.81
N PRO A 12 -7.23 -11.13 -9.80
CA PRO A 12 -8.17 -11.65 -8.80
C PRO A 12 -8.35 -13.17 -8.84
N GLN A 13 -8.18 -13.78 -10.02
CA GLN A 13 -8.28 -15.23 -10.18
C GLN A 13 -7.07 -15.93 -9.56
N LEU A 14 -5.86 -15.41 -9.82
CA LEU A 14 -4.61 -15.88 -9.22
C LEU A 14 -4.65 -15.74 -7.69
N GLU A 15 -5.06 -14.58 -7.19
CA GLU A 15 -5.19 -14.34 -5.76
C GLU A 15 -6.14 -15.32 -5.09
N ARG A 16 -7.29 -15.59 -5.72
CA ARG A 16 -8.26 -16.58 -5.25
C ARG A 16 -7.66 -18.00 -5.21
N MET A 17 -6.89 -18.39 -6.22
CA MET A 17 -6.21 -19.69 -6.25
C MET A 17 -5.21 -19.82 -5.08
N LEU A 18 -4.41 -18.78 -4.82
CA LEU A 18 -3.46 -18.75 -3.71
C LEU A 18 -4.18 -18.90 -2.36
N VAL A 19 -5.23 -18.12 -2.14
CA VAL A 19 -6.00 -18.17 -0.89
C VAL A 19 -6.69 -19.53 -0.70
N ASN A 20 -7.27 -20.10 -1.76
CA ASN A 20 -7.90 -21.43 -1.71
C ASN A 20 -6.89 -22.55 -1.44
N SER A 21 -5.61 -22.37 -1.78
CA SER A 21 -4.54 -23.32 -1.44
C SER A 21 -4.02 -23.19 0.00
N GLY A 22 -4.63 -22.32 0.82
CA GLY A 22 -4.26 -22.10 2.23
C GLY A 22 -3.21 -21.01 2.44
N ILE A 23 -2.78 -20.30 1.40
CA ILE A 23 -1.86 -19.17 1.51
C ILE A 23 -2.60 -17.97 2.11
N LYS A 24 -2.06 -17.37 3.18
CA LYS A 24 -2.51 -16.08 3.68
C LYS A 24 -1.88 -14.96 2.86
N LEU A 25 -2.67 -14.30 2.04
CA LEU A 25 -2.24 -13.21 1.17
C LEU A 25 -2.54 -11.85 1.82
N PHE A 26 -1.51 -11.02 1.97
CA PHE A 26 -1.64 -9.65 2.45
C PHE A 26 -1.27 -8.68 1.33
N LYS A 27 -2.19 -7.79 0.97
CA LYS A 27 -1.96 -6.75 -0.03
C LYS A 27 -1.90 -5.38 0.65
N TYR A 28 -0.72 -4.76 0.64
CA TYR A 28 -0.52 -3.44 1.23
C TYR A 28 -0.13 -2.42 0.17
N TRP A 29 -0.84 -1.31 0.16
CA TRP A 29 -0.46 -0.12 -0.59
C TRP A 29 0.12 0.91 0.37
N PHE A 30 1.41 1.21 0.24
CA PHE A 30 2.10 2.21 1.04
C PHE A 30 1.87 3.60 0.45
N SER A 31 0.91 4.34 1.02
CA SER A 31 0.55 5.69 0.59
C SER A 31 1.42 6.72 1.27
N VAL A 32 1.83 7.72 0.53
CA VAL A 32 2.55 8.90 1.01
C VAL A 32 1.81 10.14 0.53
N SER A 33 1.77 11.22 1.34
CA SER A 33 1.22 12.49 0.88
C SER A 33 2.12 13.15 -0.17
N ARG A 34 1.54 13.99 -1.02
CA ARG A 34 2.27 14.71 -2.08
C ARG A 34 3.38 15.59 -1.48
N GLU A 35 3.09 16.24 -0.37
CA GLU A 35 4.04 17.09 0.37
C GLU A 35 5.21 16.28 0.92
N GLU A 36 4.93 15.14 1.53
CA GLU A 36 5.97 14.28 2.10
C GLU A 36 6.80 13.61 0.99
N GLN A 37 6.20 13.23 -0.13
CA GLN A 37 6.93 12.72 -1.28
C GLN A 37 7.91 13.78 -1.82
N PHE A 38 7.44 15.02 -2.01
CA PHE A 38 8.27 16.14 -2.44
C PHE A 38 9.42 16.39 -1.46
N ARG A 39 9.14 16.40 -0.14
CA ARG A 39 10.14 16.56 0.91
C ARG A 39 11.21 15.45 0.85
N ARG A 40 10.79 14.21 0.62
CA ARG A 40 11.72 13.07 0.46
C ARG A 40 12.59 13.20 -0.78
N PHE A 41 12.04 13.62 -1.90
CA PHE A 41 12.82 13.84 -3.13
C PHE A 41 13.85 14.95 -2.95
N LYS A 42 13.47 16.09 -2.36
CA LYS A 42 14.38 17.18 -2.02
C LYS A 42 15.51 16.71 -1.08
N SER A 43 15.18 15.92 -0.06
CA SER A 43 16.17 15.33 0.84
C SER A 43 17.16 14.40 0.11
N ARG A 44 16.71 13.61 -0.88
CA ARG A 44 17.61 12.78 -1.69
C ARG A 44 18.55 13.58 -2.58
N GLN A 45 18.13 14.75 -3.03
CA GLN A 45 18.95 15.64 -3.85
C GLN A 45 20.08 16.29 -3.04
N ASN A 46 19.79 16.70 -1.81
CA ASN A 46 20.67 17.53 -0.99
C ASN A 46 21.55 16.75 0.00
N ASP A 47 21.20 15.52 0.33
CA ASP A 47 21.91 14.69 1.30
C ASP A 47 22.84 13.70 0.58
N PRO A 48 24.18 13.83 0.73
CA PRO A 48 25.14 12.93 0.09
C PRO A 48 24.91 11.44 0.43
N LEU A 49 24.44 11.16 1.65
CA LEU A 49 24.15 9.79 2.11
C LEU A 49 22.89 9.19 1.50
N LYS A 50 22.09 9.99 0.77
CA LYS A 50 20.84 9.56 0.12
C LYS A 50 20.89 9.62 -1.40
N GLN A 51 21.98 10.12 -1.99
CA GLN A 51 22.09 10.28 -3.45
C GLN A 51 21.96 8.97 -4.22
N TRP A 52 22.39 7.86 -3.65
CA TRP A 52 22.26 6.54 -4.24
C TRP A 52 20.80 6.07 -4.41
N LYS A 53 19.84 6.74 -3.74
CA LYS A 53 18.39 6.51 -3.86
C LYS A 53 17.72 7.33 -4.97
N LYS A 54 18.47 8.18 -5.69
CA LYS A 54 17.92 8.96 -6.80
C LYS A 54 17.50 8.03 -7.94
N SER A 55 16.32 8.28 -8.50
CA SER A 55 15.80 7.57 -9.65
C SER A 55 15.33 8.57 -10.70
N PRO A 56 15.45 8.25 -12.00
CA PRO A 56 14.82 9.04 -13.07
C PRO A 56 13.31 9.24 -12.87
N ILE A 57 12.65 8.27 -12.22
CA ILE A 57 11.23 8.34 -11.89
C ILE A 57 10.93 9.46 -10.88
N ASP A 58 11.86 9.81 -9.97
CA ASP A 58 11.65 10.86 -8.97
C ASP A 58 11.32 12.21 -9.61
N ALA A 59 11.87 12.51 -10.80
CA ALA A 59 11.60 13.76 -11.52
C ALA A 59 10.21 13.77 -12.17
N VAL A 60 9.69 12.62 -12.55
CA VAL A 60 8.43 12.48 -13.30
C VAL A 60 7.24 12.19 -12.38
N ALA A 61 7.50 11.52 -11.25
CA ALA A 61 6.45 11.04 -10.34
C ALA A 61 5.54 12.16 -9.79
N LEU A 62 6.10 13.34 -9.51
CA LEU A 62 5.31 14.48 -9.03
C LEU A 62 4.45 15.10 -10.12
N GLN A 63 4.93 15.08 -11.38
CA GLN A 63 4.18 15.60 -12.53
C GLN A 63 3.03 14.68 -12.90
N LYS A 64 3.21 13.37 -12.70
CA LYS A 64 2.22 12.34 -12.99
C LYS A 64 1.41 11.90 -11.76
N TRP A 65 1.37 12.72 -10.74
CA TRP A 65 0.67 12.40 -9.49
C TRP A 65 -0.78 11.99 -9.72
N ASP A 66 -1.52 12.77 -10.50
CA ASP A 66 -2.93 12.52 -10.75
C ASP A 66 -3.16 11.25 -11.61
N GLU A 67 -2.27 11.00 -12.59
CA GLU A 67 -2.33 9.77 -13.41
C GLU A 67 -2.11 8.53 -12.53
N TYR A 68 -1.11 8.56 -11.63
CA TYR A 68 -0.85 7.46 -10.70
C TYR A 68 -1.98 7.30 -9.67
N THR A 69 -2.57 8.41 -9.21
CA THR A 69 -3.71 8.38 -8.30
C THR A 69 -4.91 7.70 -8.96
N ASN A 70 -5.23 8.05 -10.20
CA ASN A 70 -6.31 7.43 -10.95
C ASN A 70 -6.06 5.93 -11.20
N ALA A 71 -4.84 5.56 -11.59
CA ALA A 71 -4.47 4.15 -11.79
C ALA A 71 -4.56 3.34 -10.50
N ARG A 72 -4.16 3.92 -9.36
CA ARG A 72 -4.32 3.31 -8.03
C ARG A 72 -5.79 3.08 -7.68
N ASP A 73 -6.62 4.11 -7.88
CA ASP A 73 -8.03 4.04 -7.53
C ASP A 73 -8.75 3.00 -8.40
N GLU A 74 -8.42 2.93 -9.70
CA GLU A 74 -8.90 1.89 -10.61
C GLU A 74 -8.45 0.48 -10.16
N MET A 75 -7.20 0.33 -9.73
CA MET A 75 -6.69 -0.93 -9.20
C MET A 75 -7.50 -1.38 -7.98
N PHE A 76 -7.78 -0.50 -7.02
CA PHE A 76 -8.60 -0.85 -5.86
C PHE A 76 -10.01 -1.25 -6.27
N LEU A 77 -10.66 -0.50 -7.16
CA LEU A 77 -12.01 -0.83 -7.64
C LEU A 77 -12.09 -2.19 -8.34
N LYS A 78 -11.01 -2.60 -9.02
CA LYS A 78 -10.97 -3.83 -9.80
C LYS A 78 -10.41 -5.04 -9.06
N THR A 79 -9.63 -4.84 -8.02
CA THR A 79 -8.88 -5.91 -7.36
C THR A 79 -9.03 -5.97 -5.84
N ASP A 80 -9.92 -5.18 -5.23
CA ASP A 80 -10.23 -5.25 -3.80
C ASP A 80 -11.38 -6.21 -3.56
N PHE A 81 -11.06 -7.45 -3.20
CA PHE A 81 -12.03 -8.52 -2.96
C PHE A 81 -11.92 -9.06 -1.53
N GLU A 82 -13.04 -9.55 -1.00
CA GLU A 82 -13.14 -10.11 0.35
C GLU A 82 -12.10 -11.22 0.62
N HIS A 83 -11.83 -12.08 -0.37
CA HIS A 83 -10.85 -13.17 -0.22
C HIS A 83 -9.39 -12.69 -0.25
N ALA A 84 -9.13 -11.50 -0.77
CA ALA A 84 -7.81 -10.88 -0.86
C ALA A 84 -7.96 -9.35 -0.79
N PRO A 85 -8.25 -8.78 0.39
CA PRO A 85 -8.49 -7.35 0.53
C PRO A 85 -7.19 -6.55 0.44
N TRP A 86 -7.32 -5.32 -0.05
CA TRP A 86 -6.29 -4.30 0.05
C TRP A 86 -6.32 -3.58 1.38
N TYR A 87 -5.14 -3.22 1.86
CA TYR A 87 -4.95 -2.33 3.00
C TYR A 87 -4.08 -1.16 2.57
N VAL A 88 -4.56 0.06 2.77
CA VAL A 88 -3.75 1.26 2.53
C VAL A 88 -3.06 1.66 3.83
N VAL A 89 -1.74 1.79 3.76
CA VAL A 89 -0.89 2.18 4.90
C VAL A 89 -0.37 3.59 4.67
N ARG A 90 -0.72 4.51 5.54
CA ARG A 90 -0.17 5.87 5.53
C ARG A 90 1.29 5.83 6.00
N THR A 91 2.19 6.32 5.16
CA THR A 91 3.64 6.21 5.38
C THR A 91 4.37 7.53 5.58
N ASP A 92 3.65 8.61 5.83
CA ASP A 92 4.26 9.90 6.15
C ASP A 92 5.10 9.76 7.43
N ASP A 93 4.58 9.08 8.45
CA ASP A 93 5.36 8.54 9.55
C ASP A 93 5.73 7.07 9.29
N LYS A 94 6.99 6.85 8.93
CA LYS A 94 7.49 5.49 8.64
C LYS A 94 7.53 4.57 9.85
N ARG A 95 7.70 5.11 11.06
CA ARG A 95 7.74 4.31 12.29
C ARG A 95 6.35 3.83 12.64
N ALA A 96 5.38 4.72 12.62
CA ALA A 96 3.97 4.38 12.83
C ALA A 96 3.51 3.34 11.79
N ALA A 97 3.82 3.57 10.48
CA ALA A 97 3.48 2.63 9.42
C ALA A 97 4.02 1.23 9.67
N ARG A 98 5.31 1.10 10.02
CA ARG A 98 5.94 -0.21 10.28
C ARG A 98 5.30 -0.94 11.46
N LEU A 99 5.08 -0.24 12.58
CA LEU A 99 4.49 -0.82 13.77
C LEU A 99 3.06 -1.30 13.49
N ASN A 100 2.28 -0.50 12.78
CA ASN A 100 0.90 -0.85 12.46
C ASN A 100 0.79 -2.00 11.46
N VAL A 101 1.66 -2.08 10.45
CA VAL A 101 1.71 -3.23 9.53
C VAL A 101 2.10 -4.51 10.26
N LEU A 102 3.13 -4.46 11.11
CA LEU A 102 3.52 -5.62 11.92
C LEU A 102 2.37 -6.05 12.86
N GLY A 103 1.74 -5.10 13.54
CA GLY A 103 0.58 -5.37 14.39
C GLY A 103 -0.58 -6.00 13.61
N HIS A 104 -0.88 -5.49 12.41
CA HIS A 104 -1.92 -6.04 11.53
C HIS A 104 -1.61 -7.48 11.11
N ILE A 105 -0.38 -7.79 10.69
CA ILE A 105 0.04 -9.14 10.32
C ILE A 105 -0.08 -10.09 11.52
N ILE A 106 0.47 -9.70 12.69
CA ILE A 106 0.44 -10.51 13.91
C ILE A 106 -0.99 -10.85 14.32
N ARG A 107 -1.90 -9.86 14.26
CA ARG A 107 -3.31 -10.10 14.61
C ARG A 107 -4.04 -10.99 13.60
N SER A 108 -3.59 -10.99 12.35
CA SER A 108 -4.20 -11.75 11.26
C SER A 108 -3.71 -13.19 11.18
N ILE A 109 -2.58 -13.51 11.83
CA ILE A 109 -2.04 -14.87 11.88
C ILE A 109 -2.52 -15.54 13.16
N ASP A 110 -2.97 -16.77 13.04
CA ASP A 110 -3.30 -17.57 14.22
C ASP A 110 -2.02 -18.20 14.79
N CYS A 111 -1.49 -17.55 15.84
CA CYS A 111 -0.31 -18.00 16.58
C CYS A 111 -0.66 -17.98 18.08
N PRO A 112 -0.78 -19.15 18.71
CA PRO A 112 -1.21 -19.26 20.12
C PRO A 112 -0.27 -18.54 21.09
N GLU A 113 1.01 -18.45 20.76
CA GLU A 113 2.05 -17.83 21.62
C GLU A 113 2.12 -16.31 21.47
N THR A 114 1.33 -15.72 20.57
CA THR A 114 1.39 -14.29 20.30
C THR A 114 0.41 -13.52 21.18
N ASP A 115 0.94 -12.59 21.98
CA ASP A 115 0.11 -11.62 22.70
C ASP A 115 -0.46 -10.57 21.72
N LYS A 116 -1.68 -10.80 21.28
CA LYS A 116 -2.39 -9.91 20.35
C LYS A 116 -2.75 -8.55 20.97
N THR A 117 -2.66 -8.39 22.28
CA THR A 117 -2.95 -7.11 22.96
C THR A 117 -1.85 -6.08 22.71
N VAL A 118 -0.61 -6.53 22.50
CA VAL A 118 0.55 -5.68 22.21
C VAL A 118 0.52 -5.15 20.76
N ALA A 119 -0.20 -5.83 19.89
CA ALA A 119 -0.24 -5.52 18.46
C ALA A 119 -1.42 -4.59 18.12
N ALA A 120 -1.51 -3.43 18.78
CA ALA A 120 -2.53 -2.44 18.45
C ALA A 120 -2.35 -1.95 17.00
N VAL A 121 -3.46 -1.81 16.28
CA VAL A 121 -3.50 -1.26 14.91
C VAL A 121 -4.36 0.00 14.93
N ASP A 122 -3.77 1.11 14.51
CA ASP A 122 -4.47 2.38 14.38
C ASP A 122 -5.19 2.42 13.01
N PRO A 123 -6.53 2.51 12.99
CA PRO A 123 -7.30 2.59 11.75
C PRO A 123 -7.09 3.89 10.97
N ALA A 124 -6.43 4.89 11.57
CA ALA A 124 -5.98 6.08 10.85
C ALA A 124 -4.69 5.82 10.06
N VAL A 125 -3.92 4.79 10.42
CA VAL A 125 -2.66 4.42 9.75
C VAL A 125 -2.87 3.28 8.75
N VAL A 126 -3.61 2.23 9.14
CA VAL A 126 -3.97 1.11 8.26
C VAL A 126 -5.46 1.20 7.95
N ILE A 127 -5.79 1.50 6.71
CA ILE A 127 -7.15 1.71 6.19
C ILE A 127 -7.55 0.47 5.41
N ASP A 128 -8.63 -0.16 5.83
CA ASP A 128 -9.27 -1.29 5.14
C ASP A 128 -10.26 -0.81 4.07
N ASN A 129 -10.62 -1.70 3.15
CA ASN A 129 -11.60 -1.47 2.09
C ASN A 129 -11.38 -0.15 1.31
N PRO A 130 -10.18 0.08 0.75
CA PRO A 130 -9.84 1.34 0.10
C PRO A 130 -10.74 1.65 -1.10
N GLY A 131 -11.26 0.64 -1.79
CA GLY A 131 -12.20 0.82 -2.90
C GLY A 131 -13.49 1.52 -2.52
N GLN A 132 -13.92 1.40 -1.24
CA GLN A 132 -15.09 2.08 -0.69
C GLN A 132 -14.76 3.41 0.01
N ARG A 133 -13.49 3.75 0.14
CA ARG A 133 -12.98 4.88 0.93
C ARG A 133 -11.95 5.73 0.17
N LEU A 134 -12.11 5.84 -1.14
CA LEU A 134 -11.19 6.60 -2.01
C LEU A 134 -11.05 8.06 -1.60
N ASP A 135 -12.10 8.64 -0.99
CA ASP A 135 -12.12 9.99 -0.43
C ASP A 135 -11.15 10.21 0.75
N ARG A 136 -10.79 9.14 1.45
CA ARG A 136 -9.86 9.16 2.60
C ARG A 136 -8.39 8.94 2.22
N LEU A 137 -8.13 8.61 0.96
CA LEU A 137 -6.78 8.38 0.48
C LEU A 137 -6.09 9.70 0.10
N ALA A 138 -4.76 9.72 0.18
CA ALA A 138 -3.97 10.87 -0.27
C ALA A 138 -4.20 11.10 -1.79
N ARG A 139 -4.56 12.32 -2.14
CA ARG A 139 -4.75 12.81 -3.52
C ARG A 139 -3.75 13.89 -3.85
#